data_16d7d6acb7618fc27ddfbd859b6ce191
#
_entry.id   16d7d6acb7618fc27ddfbd859b6ce191
#
_cell.length_a   1.000
_cell.length_b   1.000
_cell.length_c   1.000
_cell.angle_alpha   90.00
_cell.angle_beta   90.00
_cell.angle_gamma   90.00
#
_symmetry.space_group_name_H-M   'P 1'
#
loop_
_entity.id
_entity.type
_entity.pdbx_description
1 polymer ?
#
loop_
_entity_poly.entity_id
_entity_poly.type
_entity_poly.pdbx_seq_one_letter_code
_entity_poly.pdbx_strand_id
1 'polypeptide(L)'
;MYQLRLPIPAQVVVLVSGVGTLLQALLDAAGPAYPAQIVAVGADRPDAGGLRRAEKNGLPTFVVELTQYTDRRSWDAAFTEAVAAHTPDLIVTAGFMKLLGPAFLDRFGGRILNSHPSLLPAFPGPCAVADALAHGVRVTGTTVHLVDAGVDTGPIVAQRAVEVLPDDTEQRLHERIKVVERQL
;
A
#
# COMPACT_ATOMS: atom_id res chain seq x y z
N MET A 1 -7.22 10.42 -18.48
CA MET A 1 -7.34 10.50 -17.01
C MET A 1 -8.12 9.28 -16.56
N TYR A 2 -7.55 8.43 -15.72
CA TYR A 2 -8.20 7.22 -15.22
C TYR A 2 -9.32 7.65 -14.25
N GLN A 3 -10.57 7.30 -14.54
CA GLN A 3 -11.70 7.59 -13.63
C GLN A 3 -12.18 6.26 -13.03
N LEU A 4 -11.81 6.01 -11.78
CA LEU A 4 -12.37 4.94 -11.00
C LEU A 4 -13.69 5.43 -10.38
N ARG A 5 -14.81 4.82 -10.77
CA ARG A 5 -16.11 5.11 -10.14
C ARG A 5 -16.37 4.06 -9.06
N LEU A 6 -16.35 4.51 -7.82
CA LEU A 6 -16.59 3.68 -6.64
C LEU A 6 -17.92 4.08 -5.98
N PRO A 7 -18.59 3.16 -5.26
CA PRO A 7 -19.71 3.53 -4.39
C PRO A 7 -19.23 4.45 -3.26
N ILE A 8 -20.15 5.13 -2.59
CA ILE A 8 -19.87 5.97 -1.43
C ILE A 8 -20.76 5.51 -0.28
N PRO A 9 -20.18 5.03 0.84
CA PRO A 9 -18.74 4.76 1.04
C PRO A 9 -18.26 3.56 0.26
N ALA A 10 -17.04 3.63 -0.29
CA ALA A 10 -16.37 2.49 -0.90
C ALA A 10 -15.86 1.52 0.17
N GLN A 11 -16.01 0.22 -0.04
CA GLN A 11 -15.46 -0.80 0.85
C GLN A 11 -14.00 -1.04 0.53
N VAL A 12 -13.12 -0.82 1.51
CA VAL A 12 -11.66 -0.89 1.34
C VAL A 12 -11.07 -2.02 2.15
N VAL A 13 -10.29 -2.89 1.50
CA VAL A 13 -9.36 -3.80 2.18
C VAL A 13 -7.97 -3.19 2.14
N VAL A 14 -7.31 -3.11 3.30
CA VAL A 14 -5.94 -2.61 3.41
C VAL A 14 -4.99 -3.77 3.64
N LEU A 15 -3.90 -3.83 2.85
CA LEU A 15 -2.87 -4.86 2.93
C LEU A 15 -1.59 -4.29 3.55
N VAL A 16 -1.03 -5.00 4.52
CA VAL A 16 0.13 -4.57 5.30
C VAL A 16 1.16 -5.70 5.46
N SER A 17 2.46 -5.38 5.54
CA SER A 17 3.52 -6.32 5.93
C SER A 17 4.30 -5.84 7.15
N GLY A 18 4.20 -4.57 7.52
CA GLY A 18 5.03 -3.92 8.55
C GLY A 18 4.22 -3.26 9.67
N VAL A 19 4.78 -2.18 10.20
CA VAL A 19 4.26 -1.45 11.38
C VAL A 19 2.86 -0.85 11.16
N GLY A 20 2.48 -0.57 9.89
CA GLY A 20 1.15 -0.07 9.54
C GLY A 20 0.93 1.41 9.86
N THR A 21 1.94 2.25 9.66
CA THR A 21 1.81 3.70 9.92
C THR A 21 0.90 4.39 8.92
N LEU A 22 0.89 3.96 7.65
CA LEU A 22 -0.06 4.46 6.65
C LEU A 22 -1.49 3.95 6.93
N LEU A 23 -1.64 2.67 7.34
CA LEU A 23 -2.94 2.18 7.82
C LEU A 23 -3.46 3.04 8.98
N GLN A 24 -2.60 3.41 9.95
CA GLN A 24 -3.04 4.28 11.04
C GLN A 24 -3.56 5.63 10.54
N ALA A 25 -2.87 6.23 9.58
CA ALA A 25 -3.34 7.50 9.01
C ALA A 25 -4.71 7.36 8.32
N LEU A 26 -4.94 6.24 7.61
CA LEU A 26 -6.26 5.94 7.02
C LEU A 26 -7.33 5.75 8.09
N LEU A 27 -7.02 5.05 9.20
CA LEU A 27 -7.93 4.87 10.33
C LEU A 27 -8.27 6.19 11.02
N ASP A 28 -7.28 7.05 11.21
CA ASP A 28 -7.45 8.37 11.85
C ASP A 28 -8.28 9.32 10.97
N ALA A 29 -8.18 9.19 9.64
CA ALA A 29 -8.97 9.97 8.69
C ALA A 29 -10.41 9.43 8.52
N ALA A 30 -10.63 8.13 8.79
CA ALA A 30 -11.91 7.48 8.61
C ALA A 30 -12.95 7.97 9.64
N GLY A 31 -13.83 8.87 9.21
CA GLY A 31 -14.95 9.39 10.00
C GLY A 31 -16.28 9.17 9.27
N PRO A 32 -17.43 9.53 9.89
CA PRO A 32 -18.75 9.29 9.32
C PRO A 32 -18.98 9.92 7.93
N ALA A 33 -18.24 10.98 7.59
CA ALA A 33 -18.31 11.66 6.30
C ALA A 33 -17.20 11.21 5.32
N TYR A 34 -16.33 10.26 5.71
CA TYR A 34 -15.26 9.80 4.84
C TYR A 34 -15.84 8.93 3.71
N PRO A 35 -15.43 9.12 2.45
CA PRO A 35 -16.04 8.46 1.31
C PRO A 35 -15.66 6.97 1.18
N ALA A 36 -14.93 6.42 2.14
CA ALA A 36 -14.50 5.02 2.17
C ALA A 36 -14.59 4.44 3.57
N GLN A 37 -14.83 3.12 3.64
CA GLN A 37 -14.87 2.36 4.88
C GLN A 37 -13.87 1.20 4.79
N ILE A 38 -12.96 1.12 5.76
CA ILE A 38 -12.06 -0.04 5.86
C ILE A 38 -12.89 -1.21 6.42
N VAL A 39 -13.01 -2.28 5.63
CA VAL A 39 -13.81 -3.46 5.99
C VAL A 39 -12.96 -4.62 6.50
N ALA A 40 -11.69 -4.67 6.15
CA ALA A 40 -10.73 -5.64 6.69
C ALA A 40 -9.29 -5.20 6.45
N VAL A 41 -8.37 -5.78 7.22
CA VAL A 41 -6.93 -5.63 7.05
C VAL A 41 -6.27 -7.00 6.88
N GLY A 42 -5.56 -7.18 5.78
CA GLY A 42 -4.84 -8.40 5.45
C GLY A 42 -3.33 -8.26 5.58
N ALA A 43 -2.65 -9.35 5.93
CA ALA A 43 -1.19 -9.40 5.99
C ALA A 43 -0.63 -10.70 5.40
N ASP A 44 0.63 -10.62 4.96
CA ASP A 44 1.42 -11.78 4.50
C ASP A 44 2.20 -12.47 5.65
N ARG A 45 2.08 -11.96 6.89
CA ARG A 45 2.79 -12.43 8.08
C ARG A 45 2.04 -12.07 9.37
N PRO A 46 2.04 -12.95 10.39
CA PRO A 46 1.23 -12.74 11.59
C PRO A 46 1.77 -11.68 12.54
N ASP A 47 3.06 -11.35 12.44
CA ASP A 47 3.73 -10.35 13.27
C ASP A 47 3.63 -8.92 12.70
N ALA A 48 2.91 -8.71 11.61
CA ALA A 48 2.67 -7.38 11.05
C ALA A 48 1.98 -6.47 12.07
N GLY A 49 2.64 -5.36 12.43
CA GLY A 49 2.13 -4.41 13.43
C GLY A 49 0.81 -3.75 13.03
N GLY A 50 0.53 -3.69 11.73
CA GLY A 50 -0.73 -3.21 11.17
C GLY A 50 -1.95 -4.02 11.61
N LEU A 51 -1.81 -5.34 11.82
CA LEU A 51 -2.90 -6.19 12.31
C LEU A 51 -3.37 -5.73 13.71
N ARG A 52 -2.43 -5.48 14.63
CA ARG A 52 -2.78 -4.99 15.97
C ARG A 52 -3.46 -3.62 15.95
N ARG A 53 -3.16 -2.78 14.96
CA ARG A 53 -3.86 -1.50 14.77
C ARG A 53 -5.30 -1.71 14.31
N ALA A 54 -5.51 -2.63 13.37
CA ALA A 54 -6.84 -3.00 12.90
C ALA A 54 -7.70 -3.57 14.03
N GLU A 55 -7.17 -4.54 14.79
CA GLU A 55 -7.85 -5.17 15.93
C GLU A 55 -8.26 -4.16 17.00
N LYS A 56 -7.38 -3.20 17.35
CA LYS A 56 -7.70 -2.10 18.28
C LYS A 56 -8.83 -1.21 17.80
N ASN A 57 -9.05 -1.13 16.49
CA ASN A 57 -10.15 -0.39 15.88
C ASN A 57 -11.37 -1.29 15.56
N GLY A 58 -11.41 -2.53 16.06
CA GLY A 58 -12.54 -3.45 15.87
C GLY A 58 -12.68 -3.97 14.43
N LEU A 59 -11.64 -3.89 13.61
CA LEU A 59 -11.67 -4.33 12.22
C LEU A 59 -11.30 -5.81 12.11
N PRO A 60 -11.98 -6.57 11.23
CA PRO A 60 -11.58 -7.92 10.86
C PRO A 60 -10.14 -7.95 10.31
N THR A 61 -9.38 -8.98 10.70
CA THR A 61 -8.03 -9.21 10.18
C THR A 61 -7.90 -10.61 9.59
N PHE A 62 -7.01 -10.77 8.62
CA PHE A 62 -6.64 -12.08 8.09
C PHE A 62 -5.15 -12.11 7.75
N VAL A 63 -4.59 -13.32 7.80
CA VAL A 63 -3.18 -13.58 7.47
C VAL A 63 -3.10 -14.75 6.50
N VAL A 64 -2.33 -14.56 5.42
CA VAL A 64 -2.02 -15.66 4.48
C VAL A 64 -0.52 -15.68 4.28
N GLU A 65 0.15 -16.59 5.00
CA GLU A 65 1.61 -16.68 4.98
C GLU A 65 2.10 -17.47 3.76
N LEU A 66 3.04 -16.91 3.01
CA LEU A 66 3.63 -17.58 1.85
C LEU A 66 4.25 -18.94 2.21
N THR A 67 4.82 -19.05 3.40
CA THR A 67 5.49 -20.28 3.89
C THR A 67 4.54 -21.46 4.13
N GLN A 68 3.24 -21.22 4.17
CA GLN A 68 2.23 -22.28 4.35
C GLN A 68 1.78 -22.91 3.02
N TYR A 69 2.32 -22.44 1.91
CA TYR A 69 1.96 -22.90 0.56
C TYR A 69 3.16 -23.53 -0.15
N THR A 70 2.89 -24.50 -1.00
CA THR A 70 3.93 -25.23 -1.73
C THR A 70 4.62 -24.37 -2.79
N ASP A 71 3.91 -23.39 -3.33
CA ASP A 71 4.41 -22.48 -4.36
C ASP A 71 3.70 -21.11 -4.32
N ARG A 72 4.27 -20.17 -5.06
CA ARG A 72 3.76 -18.81 -5.15
C ARG A 72 2.36 -18.71 -5.76
N ARG A 73 2.02 -19.57 -6.69
CA ARG A 73 0.72 -19.56 -7.38
C ARG A 73 -0.40 -20.00 -6.44
N SER A 74 -0.16 -21.04 -5.64
CA SER A 74 -1.11 -21.51 -4.64
C SER A 74 -1.36 -20.45 -3.56
N TRP A 75 -0.30 -19.76 -3.12
CA TRP A 75 -0.43 -18.63 -2.21
C TRP A 75 -1.22 -17.48 -2.82
N ASP A 76 -0.92 -17.08 -4.07
CA ASP A 76 -1.61 -16.00 -4.77
C ASP A 76 -3.11 -16.26 -4.88
N ALA A 77 -3.49 -17.50 -5.22
CA ALA A 77 -4.89 -17.91 -5.28
C ALA A 77 -5.56 -17.81 -3.90
N ALA A 78 -4.93 -18.34 -2.85
CA ALA A 78 -5.46 -18.29 -1.49
C ALA A 78 -5.56 -16.86 -0.94
N PHE A 79 -4.55 -16.02 -1.21
CA PHE A 79 -4.56 -14.62 -0.84
C PHE A 79 -5.67 -13.84 -1.55
N THR A 80 -5.90 -14.16 -2.84
CA THR A 80 -6.98 -13.59 -3.63
C THR A 80 -8.35 -13.91 -3.03
N GLU A 81 -8.60 -15.18 -2.66
CA GLU A 81 -9.87 -15.58 -2.05
C GLU A 81 -10.07 -14.97 -0.65
N ALA A 82 -9.00 -14.87 0.15
CA ALA A 82 -9.06 -14.24 1.46
C ALA A 82 -9.48 -12.76 1.36
N VAL A 83 -8.94 -12.03 0.38
CA VAL A 83 -9.36 -10.64 0.10
C VAL A 83 -10.78 -10.59 -0.46
N ALA A 84 -11.14 -11.50 -1.39
CA ALA A 84 -12.45 -11.55 -2.03
C ALA A 84 -13.59 -11.79 -1.04
N ALA A 85 -13.34 -12.53 0.05
CA ALA A 85 -14.33 -12.79 1.10
C ALA A 85 -14.87 -11.50 1.75
N HIS A 86 -14.13 -10.40 1.67
CA HIS A 86 -14.54 -9.09 2.20
C HIS A 86 -15.18 -8.18 1.13
N THR A 87 -15.38 -8.68 -0.08
CA THR A 87 -16.06 -7.96 -1.20
C THR A 87 -15.61 -6.50 -1.40
N PRO A 88 -14.29 -6.22 -1.49
CA PRO A 88 -13.81 -4.85 -1.57
C PRO A 88 -14.14 -4.18 -2.92
N ASP A 89 -14.47 -2.90 -2.86
CA ASP A 89 -14.52 -2.01 -4.02
C ASP A 89 -13.12 -1.52 -4.40
N LEU A 90 -12.26 -1.35 -3.40
CA LEU A 90 -10.89 -0.86 -3.53
C LEU A 90 -9.95 -1.62 -2.60
N ILE A 91 -8.72 -1.82 -3.04
CA ILE A 91 -7.65 -2.40 -2.23
C ILE A 91 -6.54 -1.36 -2.11
N VAL A 92 -5.99 -1.19 -0.91
CA VAL A 92 -4.84 -0.32 -0.65
C VAL A 92 -3.69 -1.15 -0.09
N THR A 93 -2.55 -1.15 -0.79
CA THR A 93 -1.32 -1.72 -0.27
C THR A 93 -0.57 -0.66 0.55
N ALA A 94 -0.64 -0.77 1.88
CA ALA A 94 -0.06 0.18 2.81
C ALA A 94 1.26 -0.36 3.41
N GLY A 95 2.31 -0.38 2.59
CA GLY A 95 3.58 -1.02 2.94
C GLY A 95 3.48 -2.54 2.92
N PHE A 96 2.81 -3.09 1.91
CA PHE A 96 2.74 -4.52 1.62
C PHE A 96 3.92 -4.93 0.75
N MET A 97 4.71 -5.91 1.22
CA MET A 97 6.02 -6.23 0.64
C MET A 97 6.02 -7.46 -0.28
N LYS A 98 4.86 -7.92 -0.73
CA LYS A 98 4.75 -9.02 -1.70
C LYS A 98 4.20 -8.50 -3.02
N LEU A 99 4.74 -8.98 -4.11
CA LEU A 99 4.15 -8.76 -5.42
C LEU A 99 2.81 -9.49 -5.47
N LEU A 100 1.80 -8.85 -5.98
CA LEU A 100 0.49 -9.46 -6.22
C LEU A 100 0.57 -10.23 -7.55
N GLY A 101 0.14 -11.49 -7.53
CA GLY A 101 0.28 -12.37 -8.67
C GLY A 101 -0.88 -12.27 -9.66
N PRO A 102 -0.84 -13.09 -10.74
CA PRO A 102 -1.84 -13.04 -11.80
C PRO A 102 -3.28 -13.28 -11.31
N ALA A 103 -3.51 -14.22 -10.39
CA ALA A 103 -4.86 -14.49 -9.87
C ALA A 103 -5.43 -13.26 -9.16
N PHE A 104 -4.60 -12.55 -8.41
CA PHE A 104 -4.99 -11.33 -7.72
C PHE A 104 -5.25 -10.18 -8.71
N LEU A 105 -4.38 -9.99 -9.67
CA LEU A 105 -4.50 -8.92 -10.68
C LEU A 105 -5.69 -9.16 -11.62
N ASP A 106 -5.97 -10.39 -12.01
CA ASP A 106 -7.14 -10.75 -12.82
C ASP A 106 -8.45 -10.45 -12.09
N ARG A 107 -8.48 -10.65 -10.76
CA ARG A 107 -9.67 -10.41 -9.94
C ARG A 107 -9.89 -8.94 -9.60
N PHE A 108 -8.82 -8.21 -9.27
CA PHE A 108 -8.87 -6.87 -8.67
C PHE A 108 -8.17 -5.79 -9.51
N GLY A 109 -7.61 -6.11 -10.65
CA GLY A 109 -6.91 -5.14 -11.50
C GLY A 109 -7.69 -3.86 -11.75
N GLY A 110 -6.97 -2.72 -11.72
CA GLY A 110 -7.58 -1.39 -11.83
C GLY A 110 -8.25 -0.87 -10.56
N ARG A 111 -8.24 -1.64 -9.45
CA ARG A 111 -8.81 -1.28 -8.14
C ARG A 111 -7.82 -1.49 -6.99
N ILE A 112 -6.53 -1.47 -7.28
CA ILE A 112 -5.47 -1.65 -6.28
C ILE A 112 -4.63 -0.39 -6.29
N LEU A 113 -4.59 0.32 -5.18
CA LEU A 113 -3.73 1.48 -4.96
C LEU A 113 -2.50 1.07 -4.16
N ASN A 114 -1.34 1.56 -4.58
CA ASN A 114 -0.11 1.48 -3.82
C ASN A 114 0.45 2.88 -3.55
N SER A 115 1.07 3.05 -2.38
CA SER A 115 1.89 4.21 -2.08
C SER A 115 3.36 3.82 -2.12
N HIS A 116 4.14 4.58 -2.90
CA HIS A 116 5.56 4.35 -3.15
C HIS A 116 6.39 5.56 -2.75
N PRO A 117 7.49 5.41 -1.99
CA PRO A 117 8.24 6.53 -1.42
C PRO A 117 9.25 7.14 -2.39
N SER A 118 8.83 7.42 -3.62
CA SER A 118 9.59 8.20 -4.62
C SER A 118 8.64 8.99 -5.53
N LEU A 119 9.20 9.83 -6.39
CA LEU A 119 8.49 10.43 -7.53
C LEU A 119 8.61 9.51 -8.75
N LEU A 120 7.74 8.51 -8.84
CA LEU A 120 7.71 7.61 -10.00
C LEU A 120 7.63 8.40 -11.33
N PRO A 121 8.28 7.97 -12.39
CA PRO A 121 8.96 6.69 -12.58
C PRO A 121 10.39 6.61 -12.02
N ALA A 122 10.87 7.60 -11.28
CA ALA A 122 12.18 7.55 -10.63
C ALA A 122 12.17 6.60 -9.43
N PHE A 123 13.24 5.80 -9.29
CA PHE A 123 13.49 4.92 -8.14
C PHE A 123 12.34 3.94 -7.82
N PRO A 124 11.91 3.08 -8.77
CA PRO A 124 10.98 2.01 -8.49
C PRO A 124 11.62 0.93 -7.62
N GLY A 125 10.80 0.09 -6.97
CA GLY A 125 11.28 -1.05 -6.19
C GLY A 125 11.54 -0.76 -4.71
N PRO A 126 12.10 -1.72 -3.95
CA PRO A 126 12.07 -1.71 -2.49
C PRO A 126 13.05 -0.73 -1.82
N CYS A 127 14.03 -0.19 -2.57
CA CYS A 127 15.12 0.64 -2.04
C CYS A 127 15.01 2.12 -2.42
N ALA A 128 13.82 2.60 -2.81
CA ALA A 128 13.60 3.91 -3.41
C ALA A 128 14.25 5.09 -2.66
N VAL A 129 14.18 5.09 -1.33
CA VAL A 129 14.76 6.18 -0.50
C VAL A 129 16.28 6.12 -0.50
N ALA A 130 16.87 4.91 -0.35
CA ALA A 130 18.31 4.70 -0.42
C ALA A 130 18.86 5.06 -1.81
N ASP A 131 18.16 4.65 -2.87
CA ASP A 131 18.54 4.91 -4.25
C ASP A 131 18.49 6.41 -4.57
N ALA A 132 17.48 7.14 -4.08
CA ALA A 132 17.38 8.58 -4.23
C ALA A 132 18.56 9.31 -3.57
N LEU A 133 18.95 8.90 -2.35
CA LEU A 133 20.13 9.45 -1.65
C LEU A 133 21.42 9.12 -2.39
N ALA A 134 21.60 7.87 -2.80
CA ALA A 134 22.80 7.42 -3.50
C ALA A 134 22.98 8.13 -4.87
N HIS A 135 21.87 8.43 -5.55
CA HIS A 135 21.88 9.18 -6.80
C HIS A 135 22.15 10.68 -6.61
N GLY A 136 21.98 11.19 -5.38
CA GLY A 136 22.23 12.59 -5.07
C GLY A 136 21.17 13.57 -5.55
N VAL A 137 19.91 13.11 -5.70
CA VAL A 137 18.81 14.00 -6.09
C VAL A 137 18.53 15.03 -4.98
N ARG A 138 18.03 16.20 -5.36
CA ARG A 138 17.64 17.26 -4.42
C ARG A 138 16.17 17.21 -4.06
N VAL A 139 15.37 16.48 -4.85
CA VAL A 139 13.94 16.32 -4.64
C VAL A 139 13.58 14.87 -4.91
N THR A 140 12.84 14.27 -4.00
CA THR A 140 12.15 12.99 -4.14
C THR A 140 10.69 13.17 -3.74
N GLY A 141 9.99 12.16 -3.26
CA GLY A 141 8.62 12.33 -2.83
C GLY A 141 7.89 11.04 -2.55
N THR A 142 6.59 11.10 -2.74
CA THR A 142 5.70 9.94 -2.67
C THR A 142 4.75 9.93 -3.85
N THR A 143 4.41 8.74 -4.31
CA THR A 143 3.50 8.49 -5.43
C THR A 143 2.42 7.50 -5.01
N VAL A 144 1.15 7.88 -5.18
CA VAL A 144 0.04 6.93 -5.20
C VAL A 144 -0.24 6.53 -6.63
N HIS A 145 -0.24 5.23 -6.91
CA HIS A 145 -0.46 4.70 -8.25
C HIS A 145 -1.35 3.45 -8.22
N LEU A 146 -1.94 3.10 -9.35
CA LEU A 146 -2.61 1.81 -9.52
C LEU A 146 -1.56 0.72 -9.70
N VAL A 147 -1.81 -0.45 -9.10
CA VAL A 147 -0.92 -1.60 -9.24
C VAL A 147 -1.25 -2.35 -10.53
N ASP A 148 -0.21 -2.69 -11.29
CA ASP A 148 -0.25 -3.54 -12.48
C ASP A 148 0.70 -4.74 -12.33
N ALA A 149 1.00 -5.44 -13.43
CA ALA A 149 1.87 -6.61 -13.41
C ALA A 149 3.38 -6.29 -13.24
N GLY A 150 3.76 -5.02 -13.39
CA GLY A 150 5.14 -4.58 -13.19
C GLY A 150 5.42 -4.16 -11.75
N VAL A 151 6.66 -3.75 -11.50
CA VAL A 151 7.05 -3.17 -10.22
C VAL A 151 6.95 -1.66 -10.31
N ASP A 152 5.96 -1.09 -9.63
CA ASP A 152 5.70 0.36 -9.55
C ASP A 152 5.53 1.04 -10.94
N THR A 153 4.97 0.31 -11.92
CA THR A 153 4.82 0.75 -13.31
C THR A 153 3.43 1.25 -13.67
N GLY A 154 2.47 1.02 -12.80
CA GLY A 154 1.07 1.35 -13.08
C GLY A 154 0.75 2.84 -13.10
N PRO A 155 -0.45 3.21 -13.56
CA PRO A 155 -0.86 4.60 -13.72
C PRO A 155 -0.77 5.42 -12.43
N ILE A 156 -0.12 6.56 -12.50
CA ILE A 156 0.02 7.50 -11.38
C ILE A 156 -1.33 8.19 -11.12
N VAL A 157 -1.74 8.19 -9.86
CA VAL A 157 -2.97 8.85 -9.39
C VAL A 157 -2.64 10.21 -8.75
N ALA A 158 -1.65 10.24 -7.86
CA ALA A 158 -1.25 11.46 -7.16
C ALA A 158 0.23 11.41 -6.78
N GLN A 159 0.85 12.57 -6.66
CA GLN A 159 2.25 12.71 -6.24
C GLN A 159 2.43 13.95 -5.36
N ARG A 160 3.40 13.86 -4.42
CA ARG A 160 3.88 15.01 -3.64
C ARG A 160 5.40 14.96 -3.55
N ALA A 161 6.01 16.12 -3.78
CA ALA A 161 7.47 16.29 -3.70
C ALA A 161 7.93 16.46 -2.25
N VAL A 162 9.12 15.95 -1.96
CA VAL A 162 9.82 16.09 -0.68
C VAL A 162 11.27 16.49 -0.97
N GLU A 163 11.76 17.54 -0.33
CA GLU A 163 13.15 17.98 -0.44
C GLU A 163 14.09 17.00 0.24
N VAL A 164 15.24 16.76 -0.41
CA VAL A 164 16.36 15.99 0.15
C VAL A 164 17.38 16.97 0.73
N LEU A 165 17.58 16.94 2.04
CA LEU A 165 18.51 17.81 2.76
C LEU A 165 19.95 17.26 2.69
N PRO A 166 20.98 18.13 2.80
CA PRO A 166 22.38 17.72 2.64
C PRO A 166 22.86 16.67 3.64
N ASP A 167 22.26 16.62 4.84
CA ASP A 167 22.60 15.72 5.94
C ASP A 167 21.56 14.60 6.17
N ASP A 168 20.70 14.36 5.18
CA ASP A 168 19.71 13.29 5.29
C ASP A 168 20.37 11.91 5.37
N THR A 169 19.92 11.16 6.34
CA THR A 169 20.02 9.70 6.33
C THR A 169 18.77 9.10 5.68
N GLU A 170 18.85 7.86 5.24
CA GLU A 170 17.69 7.12 4.70
C GLU A 170 16.50 7.21 5.67
N GLN A 171 16.73 6.99 6.96
CA GLN A 171 15.70 7.05 7.98
C GLN A 171 15.05 8.45 8.07
N ARG A 172 15.85 9.52 8.10
CA ARG A 172 15.33 10.90 8.19
C ARG A 172 14.49 11.28 6.97
N LEU A 173 15.00 10.98 5.79
CA LEU A 173 14.29 11.24 4.55
C LEU A 173 12.99 10.42 4.49
N HIS A 174 13.05 9.14 4.83
CA HIS A 174 11.87 8.27 4.84
C HIS A 174 10.79 8.75 5.81
N GLU A 175 11.15 9.16 7.03
CA GLU A 175 10.16 9.71 7.97
C GLU A 175 9.52 11.01 7.44
N ARG A 176 10.27 11.87 6.77
CA ARG A 176 9.72 13.07 6.12
C ARG A 176 8.79 12.74 4.96
N ILE A 177 9.13 11.74 4.13
CA ILE A 177 8.26 11.22 3.07
C ILE A 177 6.95 10.69 3.67
N LYS A 178 6.99 9.90 4.73
CA LYS A 178 5.80 9.36 5.42
C LYS A 178 4.84 10.44 5.92
N VAL A 179 5.34 11.59 6.36
CA VAL A 179 4.49 12.72 6.77
C VAL A 179 3.66 13.21 5.59
N VAL A 180 4.30 13.37 4.42
CA VAL A 180 3.65 13.84 3.19
C VAL A 180 2.73 12.76 2.60
N GLU A 181 3.16 11.50 2.64
CA GLU A 181 2.38 10.33 2.20
C GLU A 181 1.01 10.25 2.88
N ARG A 182 0.97 10.49 4.20
CA ARG A 182 -0.27 10.44 4.99
C ARG A 182 -1.27 11.55 4.65
N GLN A 183 -0.83 12.59 3.95
CA GLN A 183 -1.66 13.73 3.53
C GLN A 183 -2.12 13.60 2.07
N LEU A 184 -1.61 12.62 1.35
CA LEU A 184 -1.89 12.36 -0.04
C LEU A 184 -3.06 11.38 -0.21
#